data_80896657bca76a14bc630fa029b4e8d9
#
_entry.id   80896657bca76a14bc630fa029b4e8d9
#
_cell.length_a   1.000
_cell.length_b   1.000
_cell.length_c   1.000
_cell.angle_alpha   90.00
_cell.angle_beta   90.00
_cell.angle_gamma   90.00
#
_symmetry.space_group_name_H-M   'P 1'
#
loop_
_entity.id
_entity.type
_entity.pdbx_description
1 polymer ?
#
loop_
_entity_poly.entity_id
_entity_poly.type
_entity_poly.pdbx_seq_one_letter_code
_entity_poly.pdbx_strand_id
1 'polypeptide(L)'
;MKKIAHWLLEKAKKDMLTDPFTTPSRRTKLSYYFDSLVSMIFYIMGIYLMLMDLYQELFTANHTDFLGTALMALVLLLGGLLFRWSAYADLKAINRYQHYLKQQSIEQQQALRRQEWLKSAEQGKTELEQKLNHKE
;
A
#
# COMPACT_ATOMS: atom_id res chain seq x y z
N MET A 1 -26.26 -0.66 10.68
CA MET A 1 -24.99 -0.83 11.42
C MET A 1 -24.41 -2.23 11.32
N LYS A 2 -25.16 -3.32 11.51
CA LYS A 2 -24.64 -4.71 11.41
C LYS A 2 -24.01 -5.04 10.04
N LYS A 3 -24.54 -4.54 8.91
CA LYS A 3 -23.98 -4.79 7.56
C LYS A 3 -22.62 -4.14 7.33
N ILE A 4 -22.40 -2.93 7.87
CA ILE A 4 -21.13 -2.20 7.76
C ILE A 4 -20.05 -2.88 8.61
N ALA A 5 -20.41 -3.28 9.83
CA ALA A 5 -19.50 -4.02 10.71
C ALA A 5 -19.11 -5.38 10.11
N HIS A 6 -20.06 -6.09 9.50
CA HIS A 6 -19.80 -7.36 8.80
C HIS A 6 -18.87 -7.15 7.58
N TRP A 7 -19.10 -6.12 6.79
CA TRP A 7 -18.25 -5.78 5.64
C TRP A 7 -16.82 -5.42 6.07
N LEU A 8 -16.68 -4.62 7.15
CA LEU A 8 -15.36 -4.27 7.71
C LEU A 8 -14.62 -5.50 8.26
N LEU A 9 -15.35 -6.40 8.93
CA LEU A 9 -14.81 -7.66 9.45
C LEU A 9 -14.39 -8.60 8.31
N GLU A 10 -15.19 -8.68 7.26
CA GLU A 10 -14.89 -9.51 6.09
C GLU A 10 -13.70 -8.95 5.30
N LYS A 11 -13.59 -7.63 5.19
CA LYS A 11 -12.43 -6.96 4.59
C LYS A 11 -11.16 -7.18 5.43
N ALA A 12 -11.24 -7.03 6.75
CA ALA A 12 -10.12 -7.29 7.65
C ALA A 12 -9.69 -8.77 7.63
N LYS A 13 -10.65 -9.71 7.56
CA LYS A 13 -10.38 -11.14 7.44
C LYS A 13 -9.75 -11.50 6.10
N LYS A 14 -10.16 -10.83 5.02
CA LYS A 14 -9.57 -11.00 3.69
C LYS A 14 -8.14 -10.46 3.62
N ASP A 15 -7.86 -9.36 4.31
CA ASP A 15 -6.52 -8.78 4.41
C ASP A 15 -5.57 -9.64 5.27
N MET A 16 -6.10 -10.38 6.26
CA MET A 16 -5.33 -11.35 7.06
C MET A 16 -5.07 -12.67 6.31
N LEU A 17 -5.99 -13.06 5.42
CA LEU A 17 -5.93 -14.32 4.65
C LEU A 17 -5.30 -14.16 3.27
N THR A 18 -5.01 -12.94 2.82
CA THR A 18 -4.28 -12.72 1.57
C THR A 18 -2.86 -13.21 1.76
N ASP A 19 -2.56 -14.36 1.17
CA ASP A 19 -1.20 -14.86 1.00
C ASP A 19 -0.31 -13.71 0.51
N PRO A 20 0.82 -13.42 1.19
CA PRO A 20 1.75 -12.37 0.76
C PRO A 20 2.29 -12.61 -0.66
N PHE A 21 2.04 -13.80 -1.22
CA PHE A 21 2.48 -14.27 -2.52
C PHE A 21 1.48 -14.03 -3.66
N THR A 22 0.23 -13.62 -3.35
CA THR A 22 -0.74 -13.33 -4.42
C THR A 22 -0.50 -11.95 -5.02
N THR A 23 -0.38 -11.92 -6.34
CA THR A 23 -0.30 -10.65 -7.10
C THR A 23 -1.49 -9.77 -6.76
N PRO A 24 -1.28 -8.51 -6.34
CA PRO A 24 -2.39 -7.60 -6.11
C PRO A 24 -3.18 -7.47 -7.41
N SER A 25 -4.45 -7.79 -7.33
CA SER A 25 -5.37 -7.71 -8.46
C SER A 25 -5.36 -6.28 -9.04
N ARG A 26 -5.61 -6.14 -10.34
CA ARG A 26 -5.87 -4.83 -10.97
C ARG A 26 -6.95 -4.06 -10.21
N ARG A 27 -7.93 -4.78 -9.66
CA ARG A 27 -9.01 -4.24 -8.85
C ARG A 27 -8.50 -3.59 -7.56
N THR A 28 -7.50 -4.18 -6.89
CA THR A 28 -6.90 -3.63 -5.67
C THR A 28 -6.17 -2.32 -5.95
N LYS A 29 -5.43 -2.25 -7.06
CA LYS A 29 -4.74 -1.02 -7.48
C LYS A 29 -5.73 0.08 -7.85
N LEU A 30 -6.78 -0.25 -8.60
CA LEU A 30 -7.81 0.69 -8.98
C LEU A 30 -8.58 1.19 -7.76
N SER A 31 -8.94 0.30 -6.83
CA SER A 31 -9.59 0.65 -5.55
C SER A 31 -8.74 1.63 -4.75
N TYR A 32 -7.43 1.40 -4.65
CA TYR A 32 -6.52 2.31 -3.96
C TYR A 32 -6.54 3.73 -4.53
N TYR A 33 -6.44 3.86 -5.85
CA TYR A 33 -6.47 5.18 -6.50
C TYR A 33 -7.84 5.85 -6.34
N PHE A 34 -8.92 5.09 -6.49
CA PHE A 34 -10.27 5.59 -6.33
C PHE A 34 -10.53 6.06 -4.89
N ASP A 35 -10.24 5.23 -3.88
CA ASP A 35 -10.44 5.56 -2.47
C ASP A 35 -9.57 6.74 -2.06
N SER A 36 -8.34 6.84 -2.58
CA SER A 36 -7.44 7.97 -2.33
C SER A 36 -7.98 9.26 -2.92
N LEU A 37 -8.50 9.22 -4.15
CA LEU A 37 -9.08 10.39 -4.82
C LEU A 37 -10.35 10.85 -4.12
N VAL A 38 -11.26 9.92 -3.79
CA VAL A 38 -12.49 10.21 -3.06
C VAL A 38 -12.17 10.81 -1.69
N SER A 39 -11.23 10.25 -0.94
CA SER A 39 -10.77 10.79 0.33
C SER A 39 -10.29 12.24 0.19
N MET A 40 -9.51 12.54 -0.84
CA MET A 40 -9.02 13.89 -1.11
C MET A 40 -10.14 14.88 -1.36
N ILE A 41 -11.15 14.48 -2.15
CA ILE A 41 -12.34 15.32 -2.42
C ILE A 41 -13.10 15.61 -1.12
N PHE A 42 -13.31 14.61 -0.28
CA PHE A 42 -14.00 14.78 0.99
C PHE A 42 -13.25 15.74 1.93
N TYR A 43 -11.91 15.66 2.00
CA TYR A 43 -11.12 16.60 2.79
C TYR A 43 -11.22 18.03 2.25
N ILE A 44 -11.09 18.21 0.93
CA ILE A 44 -11.18 19.54 0.31
C ILE A 44 -12.55 20.16 0.58
N MET A 45 -13.64 19.39 0.38
CA MET A 45 -14.98 19.86 0.66
C MET A 45 -15.20 20.18 2.14
N GLY A 46 -14.73 19.33 3.05
CA GLY A 46 -14.85 19.57 4.49
C GLY A 46 -14.12 20.83 4.93
N ILE A 47 -12.89 21.03 4.47
CA ILE A 47 -12.10 22.24 4.76
C ILE A 47 -12.76 23.47 4.14
N TYR A 48 -13.24 23.38 2.91
CA TYR A 48 -13.93 24.49 2.24
C TYR A 48 -15.15 24.93 3.01
N LEU A 49 -16.00 24.03 3.47
CA LEU A 49 -17.17 24.34 4.28
C LEU A 49 -16.77 25.02 5.60
N MET A 50 -15.75 24.53 6.30
CA MET A 50 -15.27 25.14 7.53
C MET A 50 -14.75 26.58 7.29
N LEU A 51 -13.98 26.79 6.23
CA LEU A 51 -13.46 28.12 5.90
C LEU A 51 -14.58 29.09 5.51
N MET A 52 -15.57 28.61 4.76
CA MET A 52 -16.71 29.42 4.33
C MET A 52 -17.58 29.86 5.52
N ASP A 53 -17.80 28.94 6.46
CA ASP A 53 -18.54 29.20 7.68
C ASP A 53 -17.81 30.20 8.58
N LEU A 54 -16.51 30.02 8.76
CA LEU A 54 -15.66 30.96 9.51
C LEU A 54 -15.64 32.36 8.86
N TYR A 55 -15.58 32.42 7.53
CA TYR A 55 -15.64 33.68 6.79
C TYR A 55 -16.99 34.39 6.99
N GLN A 56 -18.10 33.68 6.93
CA GLN A 56 -19.44 34.24 7.15
C GLN A 56 -19.61 34.75 8.57
N GLU A 57 -19.09 34.05 9.58
CA GLU A 57 -19.19 34.47 10.97
C GLU A 57 -18.34 35.72 11.26
N LEU A 58 -17.15 35.84 10.63
CA LEU A 58 -16.27 36.98 10.86
C LEU A 58 -16.65 38.26 10.07
N PHE A 59 -17.22 38.12 8.89
CA PHE A 59 -17.44 39.24 7.96
C PHE A 59 -18.89 39.54 7.65
N THR A 60 -19.81 38.63 7.94
CA THR A 60 -21.23 38.78 7.64
C THR A 60 -22.01 38.68 8.93
N ALA A 61 -22.78 39.68 9.30
CA ALA A 61 -23.61 39.67 10.53
C ALA A 61 -24.79 38.65 10.48
N ASN A 62 -24.82 37.77 9.53
CA ASN A 62 -25.79 36.68 9.43
C ASN A 62 -25.32 35.49 10.23
N HIS A 63 -25.97 35.23 11.36
CA HIS A 63 -25.83 33.98 12.09
C HIS A 63 -26.39 32.83 11.24
N THR A 64 -25.54 32.22 10.45
CA THR A 64 -25.83 30.94 9.80
C THR A 64 -25.85 29.85 10.86
N ASP A 65 -26.56 28.75 10.58
CA ASP A 65 -26.58 27.57 11.47
C ASP A 65 -25.18 26.93 11.57
N PHE A 66 -24.28 27.60 12.34
CA PHE A 66 -22.92 27.17 12.59
C PHE A 66 -22.85 25.69 13.02
N LEU A 67 -23.83 25.27 13.83
CA LEU A 67 -23.86 23.88 14.30
C LEU A 67 -24.17 22.89 13.18
N GLY A 68 -25.02 23.25 12.22
CA GLY A 68 -25.38 22.42 11.06
C GLY A 68 -24.21 22.25 10.10
N THR A 69 -23.55 23.36 9.75
CA THR A 69 -22.38 23.35 8.86
C THR A 69 -21.17 22.65 9.49
N ALA A 70 -20.93 22.85 10.78
CA ALA A 70 -19.87 22.15 11.52
C ALA A 70 -20.10 20.64 11.58
N LEU A 71 -21.33 20.20 11.81
CA LEU A 71 -21.69 18.78 11.77
C LEU A 71 -21.49 18.19 10.36
N MET A 72 -21.89 18.92 9.32
CA MET A 72 -21.73 18.46 7.94
C MET A 72 -20.25 18.36 7.54
N ALA A 73 -19.43 19.34 7.92
CA ALA A 73 -17.98 19.30 7.74
C ALA A 73 -17.36 18.11 8.48
N LEU A 74 -17.78 17.85 9.72
CA LEU A 74 -17.29 16.71 10.51
C LEU A 74 -17.65 15.38 9.86
N VAL A 75 -18.87 15.22 9.33
CA VAL A 75 -19.28 14.00 8.60
C VAL A 75 -18.42 13.79 7.35
N LEU A 76 -18.13 14.87 6.59
CA LEU A 76 -17.25 14.80 5.43
C LEU A 76 -15.82 14.41 5.81
N LEU A 77 -15.26 14.98 6.86
CA LEU A 77 -13.91 14.65 7.35
C LEU A 77 -13.83 13.19 7.82
N LEU A 78 -14.84 12.70 8.54
CA LEU A 78 -14.93 11.30 8.96
C LEU A 78 -15.06 10.37 7.74
N GLY A 79 -15.87 10.73 6.75
CA GLY A 79 -15.99 10.02 5.49
C GLY A 79 -14.62 9.92 4.77
N GLY A 80 -13.91 11.05 4.67
CA GLY A 80 -12.57 11.10 4.10
C GLY A 80 -11.59 10.18 4.85
N LEU A 81 -11.66 10.14 6.17
CA LEU A 81 -10.82 9.27 7.01
C LEU A 81 -11.10 7.78 6.75
N LEU A 82 -12.36 7.40 6.61
CA LEU A 82 -12.74 6.01 6.30
C LEU A 82 -12.21 5.56 4.94
N PHE A 83 -12.32 6.40 3.91
CA PHE A 83 -11.75 6.12 2.60
C PHE A 83 -10.22 6.07 2.64
N ARG A 84 -9.60 6.94 3.43
CA ARG A 84 -8.16 6.92 3.64
C ARG A 84 -7.68 5.62 4.30
N TRP A 85 -8.42 5.13 5.28
CA TRP A 85 -8.11 3.86 5.92
C TRP A 85 -8.25 2.68 4.94
N SER A 86 -9.31 2.68 4.12
CA SER A 86 -9.47 1.68 3.06
C SER A 86 -8.29 1.69 2.08
N ALA A 87 -7.89 2.88 1.60
CA ALA A 87 -6.73 3.04 0.71
C ALA A 87 -5.42 2.55 1.36
N TYR A 88 -5.23 2.80 2.66
CA TYR A 88 -4.05 2.33 3.39
C TYR A 88 -3.96 0.81 3.46
N ALA A 89 -5.08 0.12 3.64
CA ALA A 89 -5.13 -1.34 3.62
C ALA A 89 -4.70 -1.91 2.25
N ASP A 90 -5.21 -1.32 1.16
CA ASP A 90 -4.84 -1.70 -0.20
C ASP A 90 -3.34 -1.41 -0.50
N LEU A 91 -2.83 -0.28 -0.03
CA LEU A 91 -1.41 0.09 -0.16
C LEU A 91 -0.50 -0.92 0.57
N LYS A 92 -0.90 -1.34 1.76
CA LYS A 92 -0.15 -2.33 2.54
C LYS A 92 -0.04 -3.68 1.80
N ALA A 93 -1.11 -4.11 1.14
CA ALA A 93 -1.11 -5.33 0.32
C ALA A 93 -0.16 -5.20 -0.89
N ILE A 94 -0.18 -4.04 -1.58
CA ILE A 94 0.72 -3.76 -2.71
C ILE A 94 2.18 -3.74 -2.26
N ASN A 95 2.49 -3.10 -1.14
CA ASN A 95 3.86 -3.02 -0.62
C ASN A 95 4.41 -4.38 -0.20
N ARG A 96 3.60 -5.23 0.44
CA ARG A 96 4.00 -6.60 0.79
C ARG A 96 4.42 -7.40 -0.44
N TYR A 97 3.66 -7.30 -1.51
CA TYR A 97 3.98 -7.98 -2.76
C TYR A 97 5.27 -7.47 -3.39
N GLN A 98 5.52 -6.16 -3.37
CA GLN A 98 6.77 -5.58 -3.87
C GLN A 98 7.99 -6.03 -3.05
N HIS A 99 7.85 -6.12 -1.73
CA HIS A 99 8.91 -6.66 -0.86
C HIS A 99 9.21 -8.12 -1.19
N TYR A 100 8.19 -8.93 -1.42
CA TYR A 100 8.35 -10.32 -1.83
C TYR A 100 9.11 -10.45 -3.16
N LEU A 101 8.73 -9.67 -4.17
CA LEU A 101 9.44 -9.66 -5.47
C LEU A 101 10.90 -9.28 -5.33
N LYS A 102 11.23 -8.31 -4.48
CA LYS A 102 12.62 -7.93 -4.19
C LYS A 102 13.41 -9.06 -3.54
N GLN A 103 12.82 -9.73 -2.56
CA GLN A 103 13.48 -10.88 -1.91
C GLN A 103 13.74 -12.00 -2.91
N GLN A 104 12.76 -12.35 -3.72
CA GLN A 104 12.90 -13.37 -4.75
C GLN A 104 14.00 -13.02 -5.77
N SER A 105 14.11 -11.76 -6.18
CA SER A 105 15.17 -11.32 -7.09
C SER A 105 16.56 -11.42 -6.44
N ILE A 106 16.69 -11.13 -5.15
CA ILE A 106 17.95 -11.26 -4.40
C ILE A 106 18.34 -12.72 -4.27
N GLU A 107 17.41 -13.61 -3.96
CA GLU A 107 17.65 -15.05 -3.86
C GLU A 107 18.10 -15.64 -5.19
N GLN A 108 17.46 -15.25 -6.30
CA GLN A 108 17.88 -15.66 -7.64
C GLN A 108 19.29 -15.19 -7.96
N GLN A 109 19.63 -13.94 -7.66
CA GLN A 109 21.00 -13.44 -7.87
C GLN A 109 22.02 -14.18 -7.00
N GLN A 110 21.69 -14.51 -5.77
CA GLN A 110 22.57 -15.28 -4.90
C GLN A 110 22.75 -16.72 -5.42
N ALA A 111 21.70 -17.34 -5.92
CA ALA A 111 21.77 -18.66 -6.52
C ALA A 111 22.67 -18.68 -7.77
N LEU A 112 22.55 -17.66 -8.63
CA LEU A 112 23.42 -17.50 -9.81
C LEU A 112 24.89 -17.32 -9.40
N ARG A 113 25.18 -16.47 -8.43
CA ARG A 113 26.56 -16.29 -7.92
C ARG A 113 27.15 -17.56 -7.32
N ARG A 114 26.33 -18.36 -6.60
CA ARG A 114 26.78 -19.66 -6.09
C ARG A 114 27.11 -20.63 -7.23
N GLN A 115 26.30 -20.66 -8.28
CA GLN A 115 26.58 -21.49 -9.46
C GLN A 115 27.86 -21.08 -10.19
N GLU A 116 28.08 -19.76 -10.35
CA GLU A 116 29.30 -19.22 -10.95
C GLU A 116 30.53 -19.56 -10.11
N TRP A 117 30.41 -19.44 -8.79
CA TRP A 117 31.50 -19.79 -7.88
C TRP A 117 31.82 -21.30 -7.95
N LEU A 118 30.81 -22.17 -7.98
CA LEU A 118 31.01 -23.62 -8.11
C LEU A 118 31.70 -23.97 -9.44
N LYS A 119 31.27 -23.37 -10.56
CA LYS A 119 31.90 -23.57 -11.86
C LYS A 119 33.36 -23.14 -11.86
N SER A 120 33.69 -21.98 -11.28
CA SER A 120 35.08 -21.51 -11.19
C SER A 120 35.92 -22.38 -10.27
N ALA A 121 35.36 -22.92 -9.18
CA ALA A 121 36.03 -23.85 -8.31
C ALA A 121 36.32 -25.21 -9.00
N GLU A 122 35.40 -25.71 -9.80
CA GLU A 122 35.59 -26.94 -10.61
C GLU A 122 36.66 -26.73 -11.69
N GLN A 123 36.68 -25.59 -12.36
CA GLN A 123 37.70 -25.25 -13.34
C GLN A 123 39.09 -25.18 -12.70
N GLY A 124 39.18 -24.53 -11.54
CA GLY A 124 40.46 -24.47 -10.80
C GLY A 124 40.97 -25.85 -10.37
N LYS A 125 40.03 -26.78 -10.03
CA LYS A 125 40.43 -28.15 -9.67
C LYS A 125 40.92 -28.94 -10.87
N THR A 126 40.27 -28.83 -12.03
CA THR A 126 40.72 -29.49 -13.28
C THR A 126 42.08 -28.95 -13.75
N GLU A 127 42.34 -27.65 -13.66
CA GLU A 127 43.63 -27.07 -14.00
C GLU A 127 44.74 -27.56 -13.06
N LEU A 128 44.45 -27.73 -11.76
CA LEU A 128 45.42 -28.28 -10.80
C LEU A 128 45.69 -29.76 -11.09
N GLU A 129 44.74 -30.58 -11.41
CA GLU A 129 44.90 -31.98 -11.79
C GLU A 129 45.69 -32.12 -13.09
N GLN A 130 45.46 -31.27 -14.09
CA GLN A 130 46.27 -31.26 -15.32
C GLN A 130 47.74 -30.88 -15.09
N LYS A 131 48.00 -29.91 -14.19
CA LYS A 131 49.37 -29.51 -13.83
C LYS A 131 50.11 -30.57 -13.04
N LEU A 132 49.41 -31.39 -12.26
CA LEU A 132 50.00 -32.53 -11.51
C LEU A 132 50.34 -33.66 -12.47
N ASN A 133 49.48 -34.01 -13.41
CA ASN A 133 49.71 -35.09 -14.39
C ASN A 133 50.78 -34.74 -15.44
N HIS A 134 51.12 -33.48 -15.63
CA HIS A 134 52.22 -33.04 -16.51
C HIS A 134 53.59 -33.02 -15.85
N LYS A 135 53.66 -33.27 -14.54
CA LYS A 135 54.95 -33.32 -13.77
C LYS A 135 55.47 -34.74 -13.54
N GLU A 136 54.74 -35.77 -13.93
CA GLU A 136 55.20 -37.15 -14.04
C GLU A 136 55.72 -37.46 -15.46
#